data_f9b5a74d11d661e8322758a716c47d38
#
_entry.id   f9b5a74d11d661e8322758a716c47d38
#
_cell.length_a   1.000
_cell.length_b   1.000
_cell.length_c   1.000
_cell.angle_alpha   90.00
_cell.angle_beta   90.00
_cell.angle_gamma   90.00
#
_symmetry.space_group_name_H-M   'P 1'
#
loop_
_entity.id
_entity.type
_entity.pdbx_description
1 polymer ?
#
loop_
_entity_poly.entity_id
_entity_poly.type
_entity_poly.pdbx_seq_one_letter_code
_entity_poly.pdbx_strand_id
1 'polypeptide(L)'
;MKRARGLVCAGLTLLCVTVSGQAPQIPTAIPGQAPPVDLSGYWSPVLHEDLTERGPGSDLADYGGFPVNEAGRLWALSYDPSRVTLRHHQCEAYLAPYQMRALGNFRIWEEREEHTQRLVAIHIWAQTTEGHRIIWMDGRPHPPAWAPHTFRGFSTGQFVGNTLVVRTTHMKNG
;
A
#
# COMPACT_ATOMS: atom_id res chain seq x y z
N MET A 1 67.53 46.51 -2.32
CA MET A 1 66.12 46.79 -2.18
C MET A 1 65.35 45.66 -2.89
N LYS A 2 64.89 44.65 -2.12
CA LYS A 2 64.11 43.53 -2.67
C LYS A 2 62.68 43.59 -2.08
N ARG A 3 61.70 43.84 -2.92
CA ARG A 3 60.24 43.83 -2.55
C ARG A 3 59.75 42.43 -2.57
N ALA A 4 59.29 41.90 -1.43
CA ALA A 4 58.57 40.69 -1.33
C ALA A 4 57.08 40.92 -1.70
N ARG A 5 56.55 40.16 -2.68
CA ARG A 5 55.12 40.12 -3.01
C ARG A 5 54.48 38.98 -2.23
N GLY A 6 53.62 39.34 -1.27
CA GLY A 6 52.81 38.38 -0.56
C GLY A 6 51.64 37.90 -1.44
N LEU A 7 51.51 36.58 -1.56
CA LEU A 7 50.39 35.90 -2.20
C LEU A 7 49.26 35.71 -1.17
N VAL A 8 48.13 36.35 -1.40
CA VAL A 8 46.92 36.14 -0.59
C VAL A 8 46.14 34.98 -1.25
N CYS A 9 46.17 33.82 -0.60
CA CYS A 9 45.28 32.71 -0.95
C CYS A 9 43.89 32.96 -0.33
N ALA A 10 42.93 33.32 -1.16
CA ALA A 10 41.50 33.33 -0.77
C ALA A 10 40.95 31.89 -0.73
N GLY A 11 40.77 31.38 0.49
CA GLY A 11 40.12 30.10 0.70
C GLY A 11 38.63 30.19 0.43
N LEU A 12 38.16 29.50 -0.58
CA LEU A 12 36.74 29.34 -0.89
C LEU A 12 36.16 28.21 -0.01
N THR A 13 35.49 28.59 1.08
CA THR A 13 34.75 27.63 1.91
C THR A 13 33.45 27.30 1.24
N LEU A 14 33.35 26.04 0.73
CA LEU A 14 32.12 25.47 0.19
C LEU A 14 31.21 25.13 1.37
N LEU A 15 30.13 25.90 1.58
CA LEU A 15 29.06 25.55 2.49
C LEU A 15 28.19 24.43 1.82
N CYS A 16 28.40 23.18 2.25
CA CYS A 16 27.45 22.11 1.98
C CYS A 16 26.17 22.32 2.80
N VAL A 17 25.13 22.85 2.17
CA VAL A 17 23.79 22.88 2.76
C VAL A 17 23.21 21.47 2.60
N THR A 18 23.21 20.67 3.66
CA THR A 18 22.50 19.40 3.72
C THR A 18 21.00 19.71 3.84
N VAL A 19 20.27 19.60 2.74
CA VAL A 19 18.79 19.62 2.77
C VAL A 19 18.36 18.29 3.37
N SER A 20 18.08 18.29 4.67
CA SER A 20 17.41 17.19 5.35
C SER A 20 15.95 17.18 4.86
N GLY A 21 15.65 16.36 3.87
CA GLY A 21 14.27 16.08 3.48
C GLY A 21 13.56 15.36 4.63
N GLN A 22 12.88 16.10 5.49
CA GLN A 22 11.95 15.52 6.43
C GLN A 22 10.81 14.88 5.60
N ALA A 23 10.66 13.55 5.73
CA ALA A 23 9.48 12.90 5.23
C ALA A 23 8.23 13.58 5.84
N PRO A 24 7.18 13.80 5.06
CA PRO A 24 5.95 14.43 5.56
C PRO A 24 5.50 13.69 6.81
N GLN A 25 5.43 14.41 7.94
CA GLN A 25 4.89 13.88 9.19
C GLN A 25 3.40 13.67 8.95
N ILE A 26 2.99 12.41 8.79
CA ILE A 26 1.57 12.05 8.72
C ILE A 26 1.00 12.33 10.11
N PRO A 27 -0.01 13.22 10.24
CA PRO A 27 -0.62 13.47 11.54
C PRO A 27 -1.07 12.15 12.15
N THR A 28 -0.65 11.88 13.38
CA THR A 28 -1.04 10.66 14.09
C THR A 28 -2.55 10.72 14.34
N ALA A 29 -3.33 9.94 13.63
CA ALA A 29 -4.75 9.82 13.89
C ALA A 29 -4.98 9.26 15.29
N ILE A 30 -6.01 9.74 15.97
CA ILE A 30 -6.40 9.23 17.28
C ILE A 30 -7.04 7.86 17.06
N PRO A 31 -6.47 6.77 17.60
CA PRO A 31 -7.02 5.44 17.40
C PRO A 31 -8.47 5.35 17.89
N GLY A 32 -9.34 4.73 17.07
CA GLY A 32 -10.74 4.53 17.43
C GLY A 32 -11.66 5.74 17.23
N GLN A 33 -11.16 6.84 16.69
CA GLN A 33 -12.02 7.97 16.32
C GLN A 33 -13.01 7.56 15.22
N ALA A 34 -14.22 8.14 15.26
CA ALA A 34 -15.19 7.93 14.20
C ALA A 34 -14.60 8.35 12.83
N PRO A 35 -14.78 7.55 11.78
CA PRO A 35 -14.27 7.91 10.47
C PRO A 35 -14.95 9.20 9.96
N PRO A 36 -14.20 10.08 9.32
CA PRO A 36 -14.75 11.30 8.73
C PRO A 36 -15.63 11.00 7.50
N VAL A 37 -15.48 9.81 6.94
CA VAL A 37 -16.25 9.29 5.80
C VAL A 37 -16.70 7.88 6.12
N ASP A 38 -18.00 7.62 6.00
CA ASP A 38 -18.56 6.28 6.09
C ASP A 38 -18.34 5.54 4.77
N LEU A 39 -17.51 4.50 4.80
CA LEU A 39 -17.24 3.62 3.66
C LEU A 39 -18.08 2.35 3.70
N SER A 40 -18.94 2.18 4.70
CA SER A 40 -19.75 0.96 4.85
C SER A 40 -20.76 0.81 3.72
N GLY A 41 -21.00 -0.42 3.31
CA GLY A 41 -21.98 -0.73 2.27
C GLY A 41 -21.52 -1.78 1.29
N TYR A 42 -22.33 -1.94 0.25
CA TYR A 42 -22.03 -2.76 -0.92
C TYR A 42 -21.61 -1.86 -2.06
N TRP A 43 -20.47 -2.17 -2.64
CA TRP A 43 -19.86 -1.40 -3.70
C TRP A 43 -19.75 -2.24 -4.97
N SER A 44 -20.01 -1.61 -6.11
CA SER A 44 -19.84 -2.19 -7.43
C SER A 44 -18.83 -1.35 -8.22
N PRO A 45 -17.87 -1.97 -8.90
CA PRO A 45 -16.95 -1.22 -9.75
C PRO A 45 -17.68 -0.63 -10.95
N VAL A 46 -17.29 0.57 -11.35
CA VAL A 46 -17.80 1.26 -12.55
C VAL A 46 -16.98 0.75 -13.74
N LEU A 47 -17.30 -0.47 -14.20
CA LEU A 47 -16.50 -1.22 -15.16
C LEU A 47 -16.25 -0.49 -16.48
N HIS A 48 -17.24 0.29 -16.95
CA HIS A 48 -17.13 1.01 -18.22
C HIS A 48 -16.16 2.20 -18.15
N GLU A 49 -15.89 2.73 -16.96
CA GLU A 49 -14.90 3.79 -16.75
C GLU A 49 -13.51 3.21 -16.47
N ASP A 50 -13.47 2.09 -15.76
CA ASP A 50 -12.24 1.47 -15.29
C ASP A 50 -11.65 0.44 -16.28
N LEU A 51 -12.40 0.04 -17.32
CA LEU A 51 -12.02 -1.10 -18.16
C LEU A 51 -10.70 -0.88 -18.91
N THR A 52 -10.44 0.35 -19.32
CA THR A 52 -9.18 0.72 -19.99
C THR A 52 -7.97 0.63 -19.07
N GLU A 53 -8.17 0.82 -17.76
CA GLU A 53 -7.11 0.75 -16.74
C GLU A 53 -7.02 -0.62 -16.08
N ARG A 54 -8.08 -1.44 -16.15
CA ARG A 54 -8.19 -2.75 -15.49
C ARG A 54 -8.28 -3.91 -16.46
N GLY A 55 -8.45 -3.64 -17.74
CA GLY A 55 -8.42 -4.67 -18.78
C GLY A 55 -7.05 -5.35 -18.84
N PRO A 56 -6.96 -6.53 -19.47
CA PRO A 56 -5.66 -7.10 -19.76
C PRO A 56 -4.88 -6.07 -20.57
N GLY A 57 -3.75 -5.65 -20.03
CA GLY A 57 -2.83 -4.76 -20.74
C GLY A 57 -2.43 -5.34 -22.09
N SER A 58 -1.97 -4.49 -22.99
CA SER A 58 -1.51 -4.88 -24.32
C SER A 58 -0.34 -5.86 -24.25
N ASP A 59 0.51 -5.73 -23.22
CA ASP A 59 1.70 -6.56 -23.03
C ASP A 59 1.88 -6.96 -21.55
N LEU A 60 2.58 -8.09 -21.35
CA LEU A 60 3.08 -8.47 -20.04
C LEU A 60 3.92 -7.32 -19.47
N ALA A 61 3.61 -6.90 -18.26
CA ALA A 61 4.23 -5.77 -17.56
C ALA A 61 3.83 -4.37 -18.05
N ASP A 62 2.90 -4.24 -18.97
CA ASP A 62 2.19 -2.99 -19.23
C ASP A 62 0.94 -2.94 -18.34
N TYR A 63 1.10 -2.40 -17.15
CA TYR A 63 0.05 -2.34 -16.13
C TYR A 63 -0.74 -1.03 -16.17
N GLY A 64 -0.97 -0.45 -17.31
CA GLY A 64 -1.81 0.72 -17.54
C GLY A 64 -1.91 1.68 -16.35
N GLY A 65 -1.00 2.65 -16.24
CA GLY A 65 -1.03 3.63 -15.17
C GLY A 65 -0.52 3.16 -13.80
N PHE A 66 -0.13 1.89 -13.63
CA PHE A 66 0.51 1.44 -12.40
C PHE A 66 1.98 1.88 -12.35
N PRO A 67 2.41 2.64 -11.33
CA PRO A 67 3.80 3.02 -11.18
C PRO A 67 4.63 1.84 -10.67
N VAL A 68 4.84 0.85 -11.55
CA VAL A 68 5.62 -0.34 -11.23
C VAL A 68 7.11 0.01 -11.26
N ASN A 69 7.84 -0.29 -10.19
CA ASN A 69 9.29 -0.15 -10.20
C ASN A 69 9.97 -1.25 -11.05
N GLU A 70 11.25 -1.10 -11.32
CA GLU A 70 12.00 -2.04 -12.16
C GLU A 70 11.95 -3.48 -11.63
N ALA A 71 12.03 -3.69 -10.32
CA ALA A 71 11.93 -5.01 -9.72
C ALA A 71 10.55 -5.64 -9.97
N GLY A 72 9.48 -4.87 -9.82
CA GLY A 72 8.12 -5.32 -10.12
C GLY A 72 7.92 -5.63 -11.60
N ARG A 73 8.51 -4.82 -12.50
CA ARG A 73 8.47 -5.06 -13.94
C ARG A 73 9.19 -6.36 -14.32
N LEU A 74 10.39 -6.59 -13.79
CA LEU A 74 11.15 -7.83 -14.03
C LEU A 74 10.41 -9.05 -13.47
N TRP A 75 9.77 -8.91 -12.29
CA TRP A 75 8.95 -9.97 -11.72
C TRP A 75 7.79 -10.33 -12.66
N ALA A 76 7.08 -9.33 -13.15
CA ALA A 76 5.96 -9.53 -14.07
C ALA A 76 6.40 -10.17 -15.41
N LEU A 77 7.54 -9.75 -15.96
CA LEU A 77 8.12 -10.36 -17.16
C LEU A 77 8.58 -11.81 -16.93
N SER A 78 8.86 -12.20 -15.70
CA SER A 78 9.20 -13.58 -15.35
C SER A 78 7.97 -14.50 -15.20
N TYR A 79 6.77 -13.95 -15.30
CA TYR A 79 5.55 -14.73 -15.19
C TYR A 79 5.43 -15.73 -16.37
N ASP A 80 5.20 -16.99 -16.01
CA ASP A 80 4.93 -18.06 -16.96
C ASP A 80 3.56 -18.67 -16.63
N PRO A 81 2.59 -18.67 -17.55
CA PRO A 81 1.27 -19.27 -17.35
C PRO A 81 1.31 -20.74 -16.91
N SER A 82 2.38 -21.47 -17.22
CA SER A 82 2.55 -22.86 -16.79
C SER A 82 2.68 -23.02 -15.27
N ARG A 83 2.99 -21.95 -14.54
CA ARG A 83 3.05 -21.97 -13.06
C ARG A 83 1.76 -22.48 -12.42
N VAL A 84 0.60 -22.21 -13.02
CA VAL A 84 -0.69 -22.66 -12.49
C VAL A 84 -0.85 -24.20 -12.52
N THR A 85 0.00 -24.91 -13.28
CA THR A 85 0.03 -26.38 -13.30
C THR A 85 0.74 -26.96 -12.07
N LEU A 86 1.55 -26.17 -11.39
CA LEU A 86 2.26 -26.60 -10.19
C LEU A 86 1.31 -26.60 -8.99
N ARG A 87 1.28 -27.71 -8.24
CA ARG A 87 0.33 -27.89 -7.13
C ARG A 87 0.34 -26.77 -6.11
N HIS A 88 1.50 -26.23 -5.80
CA HIS A 88 1.65 -25.16 -4.80
C HIS A 88 1.16 -23.78 -5.29
N HIS A 89 0.88 -23.63 -6.60
CA HIS A 89 0.31 -22.43 -7.18
C HIS A 89 -1.18 -22.54 -7.50
N GLN A 90 -1.78 -23.73 -7.40
CA GLN A 90 -3.18 -23.94 -7.79
C GLN A 90 -4.20 -23.29 -6.85
N CYS A 91 -3.83 -22.99 -5.61
CA CYS A 91 -4.71 -22.41 -4.61
C CYS A 91 -4.13 -21.10 -4.04
N GLU A 92 -3.35 -20.37 -4.83
CA GLU A 92 -2.86 -19.05 -4.42
C GLU A 92 -4.01 -18.06 -4.39
N ALA A 93 -4.20 -17.43 -3.22
CA ALA A 93 -5.17 -16.36 -3.09
C ALA A 93 -4.58 -15.05 -3.60
N TYR A 94 -5.40 -14.20 -4.18
CA TYR A 94 -4.99 -12.86 -4.56
C TYR A 94 -4.51 -12.07 -3.35
N LEU A 95 -3.45 -11.27 -3.55
CA LEU A 95 -2.88 -10.40 -2.52
C LEU A 95 -3.85 -9.29 -2.12
N ALA A 96 -3.70 -8.78 -0.90
CA ALA A 96 -4.59 -7.76 -0.34
C ALA A 96 -4.81 -6.52 -1.25
N PRO A 97 -3.80 -5.95 -1.93
CA PRO A 97 -4.00 -4.81 -2.82
C PRO A 97 -4.89 -5.13 -4.03
N TYR A 98 -4.82 -6.35 -4.55
CA TYR A 98 -5.61 -6.75 -5.71
C TYR A 98 -7.11 -6.86 -5.42
N GLN A 99 -7.48 -7.08 -4.16
CA GLN A 99 -8.86 -7.21 -3.73
C GLN A 99 -9.72 -5.99 -4.13
N MET A 100 -9.13 -4.80 -4.11
CA MET A 100 -9.83 -3.56 -4.49
C MET A 100 -9.83 -3.30 -6.01
N ARG A 101 -9.04 -4.05 -6.76
CA ARG A 101 -8.93 -3.92 -8.23
C ARG A 101 -9.58 -5.06 -9.00
N ALA A 102 -9.90 -6.15 -8.33
CA ALA A 102 -10.58 -7.26 -8.97
C ALA A 102 -11.98 -6.85 -9.46
N LEU A 103 -12.40 -7.44 -10.56
CA LEU A 103 -13.78 -7.33 -11.03
C LEU A 103 -14.71 -7.93 -9.99
N GLY A 104 -15.90 -7.36 -9.84
CA GLY A 104 -16.93 -7.87 -8.93
C GLY A 104 -17.20 -6.96 -7.74
N ASN A 105 -18.30 -7.25 -7.08
CA ASN A 105 -18.75 -6.44 -5.97
C ASN A 105 -17.93 -6.70 -4.71
N PHE A 106 -17.89 -5.72 -3.84
CA PHE A 106 -17.30 -5.87 -2.52
C PHE A 106 -18.18 -5.21 -1.45
N ARG A 107 -18.05 -5.73 -0.23
CA ARG A 107 -18.71 -5.21 0.95
C ARG A 107 -17.68 -4.63 1.90
N ILE A 108 -17.96 -3.44 2.42
CA ILE A 108 -17.20 -2.81 3.50
C ILE A 108 -18.12 -2.70 4.70
N TRP A 109 -17.60 -3.01 5.89
CA TRP A 109 -18.31 -2.76 7.14
C TRP A 109 -17.31 -2.48 8.27
N GLU A 110 -17.82 -1.83 9.31
CA GLU A 110 -17.05 -1.48 10.50
C GLU A 110 -17.27 -2.50 11.61
N GLU A 111 -16.21 -2.80 12.33
CA GLU A 111 -16.26 -3.48 13.62
C GLU A 111 -16.05 -2.44 14.71
N ARG A 112 -17.00 -2.36 15.64
CA ARG A 112 -16.96 -1.43 16.75
C ARG A 112 -17.00 -2.18 18.07
N GLU A 113 -16.27 -1.65 19.06
CA GLU A 113 -16.34 -2.15 20.42
C GLU A 113 -17.75 -1.93 20.98
N GLU A 114 -18.33 -2.96 21.57
CA GLU A 114 -19.74 -2.98 21.98
C GLU A 114 -20.10 -1.83 22.93
N HIS A 115 -19.29 -1.57 23.95
CA HIS A 115 -19.61 -0.59 24.99
C HIS A 115 -19.23 0.85 24.59
N THR A 116 -18.10 1.06 23.98
CA THR A 116 -17.58 2.40 23.69
C THR A 116 -17.92 2.89 22.28
N GLN A 117 -18.40 1.98 21.40
CA GLN A 117 -18.63 2.25 19.98
C GLN A 117 -17.38 2.73 19.23
N ARG A 118 -16.22 2.54 19.84
CA ARG A 118 -14.94 2.87 19.22
C ARG A 118 -14.67 1.97 18.02
N LEU A 119 -14.25 2.56 16.91
CA LEU A 119 -13.87 1.82 15.70
C LEU A 119 -12.65 0.94 15.97
N VAL A 120 -12.81 -0.37 15.82
CA VAL A 120 -11.76 -1.38 16.04
C VAL A 120 -11.14 -1.80 14.70
N ALA A 121 -11.98 -2.07 13.71
CA ALA A 121 -11.53 -2.51 12.41
C ALA A 121 -12.50 -2.09 11.29
N ILE A 122 -11.95 -2.01 10.07
CA ILE A 122 -12.72 -1.95 8.83
C ILE A 122 -12.49 -3.28 8.10
N HIS A 123 -13.58 -3.91 7.74
CA HIS A 123 -13.57 -5.18 7.01
C HIS A 123 -13.91 -4.94 5.55
N ILE A 124 -13.20 -5.61 4.65
CA ILE A 124 -13.47 -5.61 3.22
C ILE A 124 -13.60 -7.07 2.76
N TRP A 125 -14.75 -7.42 2.22
CA TRP A 125 -14.96 -8.70 1.57
C TRP A 125 -15.21 -8.48 0.09
N ALA A 126 -14.49 -9.17 -0.77
CA ALA A 126 -14.62 -9.07 -2.22
C ALA A 126 -15.13 -10.38 -2.80
N GLN A 127 -16.13 -10.30 -3.64
CA GLN A 127 -16.82 -11.44 -4.25
C GLN A 127 -15.89 -12.27 -5.15
N THR A 128 -15.17 -11.61 -6.06
CA THR A 128 -14.37 -12.31 -7.08
C THR A 128 -13.13 -12.99 -6.48
N THR A 129 -12.56 -12.42 -5.43
CA THR A 129 -11.37 -12.97 -4.79
C THR A 129 -11.70 -13.83 -3.58
N GLU A 130 -12.99 -13.97 -3.24
CA GLU A 130 -13.50 -14.65 -2.04
C GLU A 130 -12.70 -14.33 -0.78
N GLY A 131 -12.22 -13.09 -0.73
CA GLY A 131 -11.25 -12.66 0.25
C GLY A 131 -11.79 -11.69 1.27
N HIS A 132 -11.52 -12.01 2.53
CA HIS A 132 -11.81 -11.13 3.65
C HIS A 132 -10.51 -10.46 4.12
N ARG A 133 -10.47 -9.14 4.11
CA ARG A 133 -9.38 -8.31 4.61
C ARG A 133 -9.84 -7.55 5.84
N ILE A 134 -9.01 -7.53 6.87
CA ILE A 134 -9.23 -6.76 8.10
C ILE A 134 -8.20 -5.64 8.15
N ILE A 135 -8.66 -4.42 8.33
CA ILE A 135 -7.82 -3.23 8.52
C ILE A 135 -8.04 -2.75 9.94
N TRP A 136 -7.08 -2.96 10.81
CA TRP A 136 -7.15 -2.58 12.21
C TRP A 136 -7.03 -1.08 12.38
N MET A 137 -8.01 -0.47 13.08
CA MET A 137 -8.12 0.98 13.27
C MET A 137 -7.82 1.40 14.71
N ASP A 138 -7.50 0.48 15.58
CA ASP A 138 -7.31 0.68 17.01
C ASP A 138 -5.89 1.08 17.41
N GLY A 139 -5.00 1.27 16.44
CA GLY A 139 -3.62 1.69 16.67
C GLY A 139 -2.69 0.58 17.14
N ARG A 140 -3.12 -0.70 17.02
CA ARG A 140 -2.24 -1.82 17.37
C ARG A 140 -0.96 -1.86 16.55
N PRO A 141 0.18 -2.31 17.13
CA PRO A 141 1.42 -2.45 16.40
C PRO A 141 1.35 -3.58 15.37
N HIS A 142 2.18 -3.48 14.32
CA HIS A 142 2.39 -4.59 13.39
C HIS A 142 3.11 -5.75 14.10
N PRO A 143 2.86 -6.99 13.66
CA PRO A 143 3.57 -8.15 14.16
C PRO A 143 5.09 -8.01 13.95
N PRO A 144 5.92 -8.68 14.77
CA PRO A 144 7.36 -8.69 14.59
C PRO A 144 7.74 -9.39 13.28
N ALA A 145 8.91 -9.04 12.72
CA ALA A 145 9.37 -9.50 11.40
C ALA A 145 9.37 -11.02 11.20
N TRP A 146 9.48 -11.77 12.28
CA TRP A 146 9.46 -13.26 12.25
C TRP A 146 8.05 -13.86 12.24
N ALA A 147 6.99 -13.04 12.38
CA ALA A 147 5.62 -13.55 12.38
C ALA A 147 5.24 -14.15 11.02
N PRO A 148 4.32 -15.12 11.00
CA PRO A 148 3.90 -15.77 9.76
C PRO A 148 3.35 -14.77 8.73
N HIS A 149 3.75 -14.96 7.46
CA HIS A 149 3.23 -14.21 6.34
C HIS A 149 1.99 -14.90 5.76
N THR A 150 1.05 -14.11 5.30
CA THR A 150 -0.19 -14.59 4.66
C THR A 150 -0.44 -13.85 3.36
N PHE A 151 -1.29 -14.35 2.47
CA PHE A 151 -1.66 -13.65 1.25
C PHE A 151 -2.37 -12.31 1.50
N ARG A 152 -3.05 -12.18 2.63
CA ARG A 152 -3.73 -10.93 3.02
C ARG A 152 -2.85 -9.99 3.82
N GLY A 153 -1.75 -10.48 4.36
CA GLY A 153 -0.89 -9.73 5.24
C GLY A 153 -1.57 -9.31 6.54
N PHE A 154 -0.96 -8.35 7.20
CA PHE A 154 -1.51 -7.68 8.38
C PHE A 154 -1.65 -6.19 8.07
N SER A 155 -2.87 -5.66 8.13
CA SER A 155 -3.17 -4.28 7.76
C SER A 155 -3.60 -3.46 8.96
N THR A 156 -3.01 -2.26 9.09
CA THR A 156 -3.50 -1.21 9.99
C THR A 156 -3.90 0.00 9.17
N GLY A 157 -4.86 0.77 9.64
CA GLY A 157 -5.37 1.95 8.97
C GLY A 157 -5.45 3.16 9.88
N GLN A 158 -5.42 4.33 9.27
CA GLN A 158 -5.72 5.60 9.92
C GLN A 158 -6.32 6.56 8.91
N PHE A 159 -7.20 7.46 9.37
CA PHE A 159 -7.69 8.52 8.53
C PHE A 159 -6.75 9.74 8.58
N VAL A 160 -6.43 10.28 7.41
CA VAL A 160 -5.72 11.55 7.24
C VAL A 160 -6.65 12.47 6.47
N GLY A 161 -7.31 13.40 7.15
CA GLY A 161 -8.46 14.08 6.57
C GLY A 161 -9.53 13.05 6.17
N ASN A 162 -10.01 13.14 4.95
CA ASN A 162 -11.01 12.21 4.40
C ASN A 162 -10.40 10.97 3.70
N THR A 163 -9.09 10.76 3.84
CA THR A 163 -8.40 9.64 3.20
C THR A 163 -8.07 8.55 4.21
N LEU A 164 -8.50 7.32 3.94
CA LEU A 164 -8.08 6.14 4.69
C LEU A 164 -6.69 5.70 4.18
N VAL A 165 -5.67 5.84 5.01
CA VAL A 165 -4.31 5.37 4.73
C VAL A 165 -4.14 4.00 5.36
N VAL A 166 -3.81 3.00 4.54
CA VAL A 166 -3.64 1.61 4.98
C VAL A 166 -2.19 1.18 4.79
N ARG A 167 -1.58 0.69 5.87
CA ARG A 167 -0.28 0.04 5.84
C ARG A 167 -0.46 -1.46 5.96
N THR A 168 0.13 -2.22 5.05
CA THR A 168 0.10 -3.70 5.09
C THR A 168 1.52 -4.26 5.13
N THR A 169 1.74 -5.22 6.02
CA THR A 169 2.99 -5.98 6.15
C THR A 169 2.69 -7.47 6.18
N HIS A 170 3.73 -8.31 6.25
CA HIS A 170 3.60 -9.77 6.36
C HIS A 170 2.80 -10.40 5.22
N MET A 171 2.91 -9.85 4.01
CA MET A 171 2.37 -10.48 2.82
C MET A 171 3.33 -11.57 2.31
N LYS A 172 2.77 -12.71 1.93
CA LYS A 172 3.49 -13.70 1.13
C LYS A 172 3.76 -13.16 -0.27
N ASN A 173 4.81 -13.67 -0.89
CA ASN A 173 4.96 -13.54 -2.34
C ASN A 173 3.94 -14.45 -3.01
N GLY A 174 3.22 -13.93 -4.01
CA GLY A 174 2.32 -14.66 -4.88
C GLY A 174 3.06 -15.26 -6.07
#